data_3845778d43d99802311c53fff53ce8aa
#
_entry.id   3845778d43d99802311c53fff53ce8aa
#
_cell.length_a   1.000
_cell.length_b   1.000
_cell.length_c   1.000
_cell.angle_alpha   90.00
_cell.angle_beta   90.00
_cell.angle_gamma   90.00
#
_symmetry.space_group_name_H-M   'P 1'
#
loop_
_entity.id
_entity.type
_entity.pdbx_description
1 polymer ?
#
loop_
_entity_poly.entity_id
_entity_poly.type
_entity_poly.pdbx_seq_one_letter_code
_entity_poly.pdbx_strand_id
1 'polypeptide(L)'
;MGMNILVNDPFLDDDTLVTLNEICRKADIITFHVPLTYDGTHPTFHLANSRFMNDIGQRGVTIINTSRGGVIDEKALLHAMDDGIVAHAIIDTWEGEPNINPELLRRAYIATPHIAGYSADGKVNADNMVIEALCKFFGMDNPGIITPPQLPAGFHYNGDPLELYNPLYDSQLLKAHPEAFEEQRGNYHLRREKC
;
A
#
# COMPACT_ATOMS: atom_id res chain seq x y z
N MET A 1 -5.99 3.79 17.96
CA MET A 1 -7.19 3.85 17.11
C MET A 1 -8.27 2.86 17.54
N GLY A 2 -8.03 1.91 18.45
CA GLY A 2 -9.04 0.97 18.98
C GLY A 2 -9.61 -0.04 17.98
N MET A 3 -8.91 -0.29 16.87
CA MET A 3 -9.29 -1.31 15.88
C MET A 3 -8.87 -2.70 16.34
N ASN A 4 -9.71 -3.71 16.05
CA ASN A 4 -9.31 -5.11 16.16
C ASN A 4 -8.53 -5.49 14.91
N ILE A 5 -7.34 -6.07 15.09
CA ILE A 5 -6.47 -6.46 13.98
C ILE A 5 -6.61 -7.97 13.75
N LEU A 6 -6.88 -8.36 12.51
CA LEU A 6 -6.85 -9.73 12.02
C LEU A 6 -5.68 -9.86 11.05
N VAL A 7 -4.80 -10.85 11.26
CA VAL A 7 -3.62 -11.07 10.42
C VAL A 7 -3.72 -12.44 9.77
N ASN A 8 -3.45 -12.50 8.47
CA ASN A 8 -3.28 -13.73 7.72
C ASN A 8 -1.89 -13.74 7.06
N ASP A 9 -1.09 -14.73 7.39
CA ASP A 9 0.15 -15.07 6.70
C ASP A 9 0.28 -16.59 6.64
N PRO A 10 0.12 -17.20 5.44
CA PRO A 10 0.12 -18.67 5.32
C PRO A 10 1.51 -19.30 5.47
N PHE A 11 2.57 -18.52 5.59
CA PHE A 11 3.94 -19.00 5.78
C PHE A 11 4.39 -18.98 7.25
N LEU A 12 3.59 -18.42 8.14
CA LEU A 12 3.88 -18.37 9.56
C LEU A 12 3.01 -19.41 10.30
N ASP A 13 3.63 -20.13 11.22
CA ASP A 13 2.94 -21.04 12.16
C ASP A 13 2.73 -20.30 13.48
N ASP A 14 1.61 -19.58 13.58
CA ASP A 14 1.26 -18.75 14.74
C ASP A 14 -0.25 -18.83 14.98
N ASP A 15 -0.62 -19.29 16.17
CA ASP A 15 -2.02 -19.49 16.59
C ASP A 15 -2.83 -18.18 16.66
N THR A 16 -2.20 -17.03 16.59
CA THR A 16 -2.88 -15.73 16.56
C THR A 16 -3.34 -15.33 15.16
N LEU A 17 -2.87 -16.04 14.13
CA LEU A 17 -3.22 -15.78 12.74
C LEU A 17 -4.59 -16.37 12.41
N VAL A 18 -5.30 -15.70 11.51
CA VAL A 18 -6.61 -16.13 11.03
C VAL A 18 -6.55 -16.60 9.57
N THR A 19 -7.55 -17.35 9.16
CA THR A 19 -7.70 -17.76 7.76
C THR A 19 -8.12 -16.58 6.89
N LEU A 20 -7.78 -16.63 5.58
CA LEU A 20 -8.23 -15.62 4.61
C LEU A 20 -9.77 -15.52 4.57
N ASN A 21 -10.47 -16.65 4.70
CA ASN A 21 -11.93 -16.69 4.78
C ASN A 21 -12.46 -15.96 6.03
N GLU A 22 -11.76 -16.04 7.14
CA GLU A 22 -12.13 -15.29 8.34
C GLU A 22 -11.94 -13.78 8.15
N ILE A 23 -10.87 -13.34 7.49
CA ILE A 23 -10.70 -11.94 7.08
C ILE A 23 -11.87 -11.50 6.21
N CYS A 24 -12.21 -12.25 5.16
CA CYS A 24 -13.34 -11.91 4.29
C CYS A 24 -14.64 -11.72 5.07
N ARG A 25 -14.90 -12.54 6.07
CA ARG A 25 -16.15 -12.51 6.84
C ARG A 25 -16.21 -11.44 7.91
N LYS A 26 -15.08 -11.00 8.47
CA LYS A 26 -15.06 -10.17 9.68
C LYS A 26 -14.46 -8.79 9.48
N ALA A 27 -13.50 -8.62 8.55
CA ALA A 27 -12.80 -7.36 8.42
C ALA A 27 -13.66 -6.30 7.70
N ASP A 28 -13.69 -5.09 8.24
CA ASP A 28 -14.32 -3.92 7.61
C ASP A 28 -13.35 -3.20 6.68
N ILE A 29 -12.04 -3.33 6.96
CA ILE A 29 -10.94 -2.80 6.15
C ILE A 29 -9.99 -3.96 5.87
N ILE A 30 -9.69 -4.20 4.60
CA ILE A 30 -8.76 -5.24 4.15
C ILE A 30 -7.60 -4.58 3.43
N THR A 31 -6.38 -4.84 3.88
CA THR A 31 -5.15 -4.29 3.30
C THR A 31 -4.17 -5.40 2.93
N PHE A 32 -3.56 -5.29 1.76
CA PHE A 32 -2.62 -6.26 1.24
C PHE A 32 -1.17 -5.79 1.41
N HIS A 33 -0.31 -6.67 1.93
CA HIS A 33 1.11 -6.43 2.19
C HIS A 33 1.96 -7.64 1.73
N VAL A 34 1.62 -8.19 0.58
CA VAL A 34 2.23 -9.42 0.04
C VAL A 34 3.08 -9.11 -1.19
N PRO A 35 4.15 -9.87 -1.46
CA PRO A 35 4.83 -9.82 -2.76
C PRO A 35 3.90 -10.33 -3.86
N LEU A 36 4.16 -10.00 -5.10
CA LEU A 36 3.46 -10.58 -6.25
C LEU A 36 4.18 -11.87 -6.67
N THR A 37 3.48 -13.00 -6.56
CA THR A 37 3.96 -14.33 -6.95
C THR A 37 2.94 -15.02 -7.84
N TYR A 38 3.41 -15.72 -8.86
CA TYR A 38 2.56 -16.42 -9.83
C TYR A 38 2.46 -17.92 -9.57
N ASP A 39 3.39 -18.45 -8.80
CA ASP A 39 3.54 -19.87 -8.48
C ASP A 39 3.85 -20.09 -6.99
N GLY A 40 4.09 -21.34 -6.61
CA GLY A 40 4.36 -21.76 -5.23
C GLY A 40 3.10 -22.22 -4.49
N THR A 41 3.25 -22.43 -3.18
CA THR A 41 2.16 -22.99 -2.33
C THR A 41 1.01 -21.99 -2.15
N HIS A 42 1.32 -20.70 -2.10
CA HIS A 42 0.37 -19.60 -1.89
C HIS A 42 0.64 -18.45 -2.87
N PRO A 43 0.28 -18.63 -4.17
CA PRO A 43 0.46 -17.56 -5.15
C PRO A 43 -0.44 -16.36 -4.82
N THR A 44 0.06 -15.17 -5.07
CA THR A 44 -0.62 -13.92 -4.73
C THR A 44 -1.16 -13.16 -5.96
N PHE A 45 -0.82 -13.61 -7.18
CA PHE A 45 -1.43 -13.06 -8.38
C PHE A 45 -2.94 -13.28 -8.36
N HIS A 46 -3.69 -12.20 -8.46
CA HIS A 46 -5.16 -12.19 -8.32
C HIS A 46 -5.64 -12.92 -7.04
N LEU A 47 -4.93 -12.74 -5.94
CA LEU A 47 -5.37 -13.21 -4.63
C LEU A 47 -6.78 -12.68 -4.30
N ALA A 48 -6.99 -11.39 -4.54
CA ALA A 48 -8.30 -10.75 -4.43
C ALA A 48 -9.07 -10.82 -5.76
N ASN A 49 -9.51 -12.02 -6.13
CA ASN A 49 -10.33 -12.33 -7.30
C ASN A 49 -11.84 -12.29 -6.98
N SER A 50 -12.67 -12.66 -7.96
CA SER A 50 -14.12 -12.68 -7.80
C SER A 50 -14.60 -13.58 -6.64
N ARG A 51 -13.92 -14.73 -6.38
CA ARG A 51 -14.25 -15.60 -5.27
C ARG A 51 -14.00 -14.90 -3.93
N PHE A 52 -12.83 -14.28 -3.79
CA PHE A 52 -12.47 -13.49 -2.60
C PHE A 52 -13.51 -12.38 -2.34
N MET A 53 -13.92 -11.64 -3.38
CA MET A 53 -14.93 -10.60 -3.25
C MET A 53 -16.29 -11.18 -2.82
N ASN A 54 -16.70 -12.30 -3.40
CA ASN A 54 -17.95 -12.96 -3.01
C ASN A 54 -17.94 -13.47 -1.55
N ASP A 55 -16.77 -13.97 -1.08
CA ASP A 55 -16.63 -14.45 0.31
C ASP A 55 -16.74 -13.29 1.34
N ILE A 56 -16.54 -12.03 0.93
CA ILE A 56 -16.78 -10.84 1.75
C ILE A 56 -18.30 -10.63 1.96
N GLY A 57 -19.10 -10.79 0.91
CA GLY A 57 -20.53 -10.48 0.92
C GLY A 57 -20.82 -8.96 0.94
N GLN A 58 -22.08 -8.58 0.85
CA GLN A 58 -22.53 -7.18 0.73
C GLN A 58 -22.37 -6.39 2.04
N ARG A 59 -21.15 -6.13 2.46
CA ARG A 59 -20.86 -5.41 3.72
C ARG A 59 -20.30 -4.00 3.50
N GLY A 60 -19.98 -3.63 2.27
CA GLY A 60 -19.44 -2.31 1.97
C GLY A 60 -18.03 -2.10 2.57
N VAL A 61 -17.15 -3.09 2.45
CA VAL A 61 -15.79 -3.00 3.01
C VAL A 61 -14.92 -1.98 2.29
N THR A 62 -13.84 -1.57 2.94
CA THR A 62 -12.76 -0.80 2.32
C THR A 62 -11.61 -1.74 1.93
N ILE A 63 -11.18 -1.69 0.67
CA ILE A 63 -10.02 -2.42 0.15
C ILE A 63 -8.85 -1.44 -0.02
N ILE A 64 -7.66 -1.84 0.47
CA ILE A 64 -6.43 -1.06 0.36
C ILE A 64 -5.36 -1.91 -0.32
N ASN A 65 -4.78 -1.43 -1.42
CA ASN A 65 -3.63 -2.06 -2.06
C ASN A 65 -2.48 -1.08 -2.23
N THR A 66 -1.46 -1.24 -1.40
CA THR A 66 -0.18 -0.54 -1.46
C THR A 66 0.97 -1.53 -1.64
N SER A 67 0.67 -2.76 -2.09
CA SER A 67 1.68 -3.82 -2.27
C SER A 67 2.13 -3.96 -3.73
N ARG A 68 1.34 -4.64 -4.57
CA ARG A 68 1.58 -4.81 -6.01
C ARG A 68 0.24 -4.86 -6.75
N GLY A 69 0.16 -4.26 -7.93
CA GLY A 69 -1.09 -4.14 -8.70
C GLY A 69 -1.78 -5.48 -8.98
N GLY A 70 -1.04 -6.45 -9.49
CA GLY A 70 -1.58 -7.77 -9.82
C GLY A 70 -2.02 -8.65 -8.63
N VAL A 71 -1.95 -8.16 -7.38
CA VAL A 71 -2.52 -8.84 -6.21
C VAL A 71 -4.05 -8.77 -6.23
N ILE A 72 -4.61 -7.71 -6.76
CA ILE A 72 -6.05 -7.55 -6.95
C ILE A 72 -6.39 -7.73 -8.44
N ASP A 73 -7.38 -8.55 -8.74
CA ASP A 73 -8.04 -8.55 -10.04
C ASP A 73 -8.91 -7.29 -10.12
N GLU A 74 -8.48 -6.30 -10.88
CA GLU A 74 -9.18 -5.00 -11.00
C GLU A 74 -10.59 -5.14 -11.58
N LYS A 75 -10.84 -6.13 -12.43
CA LYS A 75 -12.19 -6.39 -12.96
C LYS A 75 -13.10 -6.93 -11.86
N ALA A 76 -12.59 -7.86 -11.04
CA ALA A 76 -13.33 -8.38 -9.90
C ALA A 76 -13.61 -7.28 -8.86
N LEU A 77 -12.66 -6.39 -8.62
CA LEU A 77 -12.83 -5.24 -7.73
C LEU A 77 -13.92 -4.29 -8.25
N LEU A 78 -13.90 -3.95 -9.54
CA LEU A 78 -14.92 -3.08 -10.14
C LEU A 78 -16.33 -3.68 -10.03
N HIS A 79 -16.50 -4.97 -10.30
CA HIS A 79 -17.77 -5.67 -10.10
C HIS A 79 -18.19 -5.67 -8.62
N ALA A 80 -17.27 -5.91 -7.69
CA ALA A 80 -17.55 -5.88 -6.26
C ALA A 80 -17.98 -4.47 -5.77
N MET A 81 -17.46 -3.41 -6.41
CA MET A 81 -17.93 -2.04 -6.17
C MET A 81 -19.35 -1.81 -6.73
N ASP A 82 -19.69 -2.40 -7.89
CA ASP A 82 -21.04 -2.32 -8.46
C ASP A 82 -22.07 -3.03 -7.57
N ASP A 83 -21.68 -4.17 -7.02
CA ASP A 83 -22.54 -5.00 -6.17
C ASP A 83 -22.64 -4.50 -4.71
N GLY A 84 -21.92 -3.42 -4.36
CA GLY A 84 -21.90 -2.88 -2.98
C GLY A 84 -21.12 -3.74 -1.98
N ILE A 85 -20.35 -4.71 -2.45
CA ILE A 85 -19.43 -5.51 -1.63
C ILE A 85 -18.28 -4.64 -1.13
N VAL A 86 -17.74 -3.79 -2.01
CA VAL A 86 -16.68 -2.83 -1.73
C VAL A 86 -17.23 -1.42 -1.82
N ALA A 87 -17.22 -0.69 -0.71
CA ALA A 87 -17.64 0.71 -0.68
C ALA A 87 -16.51 1.66 -1.09
N HIS A 88 -15.27 1.35 -0.67
CA HIS A 88 -14.11 2.20 -0.94
C HIS A 88 -12.92 1.36 -1.39
N ALA A 89 -12.25 1.82 -2.45
CA ALA A 89 -10.96 1.30 -2.90
C ALA A 89 -9.88 2.38 -2.73
N ILE A 90 -8.79 2.04 -2.05
CA ILE A 90 -7.60 2.87 -1.88
C ILE A 90 -6.46 2.14 -2.61
N ILE A 91 -6.02 2.68 -3.73
CA ILE A 91 -5.12 2.00 -4.65
C ILE A 91 -3.88 2.87 -4.90
N ASP A 92 -2.73 2.34 -4.53
CA ASP A 92 -1.43 2.92 -4.83
C ASP A 92 -0.70 2.15 -5.94
N THR A 93 -0.94 0.84 -6.02
CA THR A 93 -0.33 -0.06 -6.99
C THR A 93 -1.38 -0.65 -7.92
N TRP A 94 -1.13 -0.57 -9.24
CA TRP A 94 -2.11 -0.83 -10.27
C TRP A 94 -1.70 -2.00 -11.17
N GLU A 95 -2.67 -2.70 -11.69
CA GLU A 95 -2.39 -3.66 -12.75
C GLU A 95 -2.12 -2.92 -14.06
N GLY A 96 -0.99 -3.24 -14.71
CA GLY A 96 -0.62 -2.64 -16.00
C GLY A 96 0.03 -1.26 -15.95
N GLU A 97 0.60 -0.84 -14.77
CA GLU A 97 1.40 0.40 -14.69
C GLU A 97 2.38 0.54 -15.86
N PRO A 98 2.54 1.73 -16.43
CA PRO A 98 1.92 3.01 -16.09
C PRO A 98 0.54 3.23 -16.72
N ASN A 99 0.07 2.31 -17.57
CA ASN A 99 -1.20 2.40 -18.28
C ASN A 99 -2.34 1.85 -17.42
N ILE A 100 -2.66 2.58 -16.37
CA ILE A 100 -3.62 2.15 -15.35
C ILE A 100 -5.07 2.17 -15.86
N ASN A 101 -5.93 1.37 -15.23
CA ASN A 101 -7.33 1.26 -15.57
C ASN A 101 -8.08 2.57 -15.26
N PRO A 102 -8.59 3.30 -16.28
CA PRO A 102 -9.22 4.60 -16.07
C PRO A 102 -10.53 4.52 -15.29
N GLU A 103 -11.26 3.42 -15.39
CA GLU A 103 -12.52 3.25 -14.64
C GLU A 103 -12.23 3.03 -13.14
N LEU A 104 -11.25 2.20 -12.81
CA LEU A 104 -10.83 2.02 -11.42
C LEU A 104 -10.25 3.31 -10.86
N LEU A 105 -9.43 4.05 -11.61
CA LEU A 105 -8.89 5.35 -11.23
C LEU A 105 -10.01 6.33 -10.86
N ARG A 106 -11.03 6.43 -11.72
CA ARG A 106 -12.16 7.33 -11.48
C ARG A 106 -12.93 6.96 -10.21
N ARG A 107 -13.10 5.67 -9.93
CA ARG A 107 -13.92 5.14 -8.83
C ARG A 107 -13.17 4.98 -7.51
N ALA A 108 -11.87 4.84 -7.55
CA ALA A 108 -11.06 4.73 -6.34
C ALA A 108 -11.29 5.94 -5.42
N TYR A 109 -11.46 5.68 -4.12
CA TYR A 109 -11.60 6.72 -3.11
C TYR A 109 -10.29 7.53 -3.00
N ILE A 110 -9.16 6.83 -2.89
CA ILE A 110 -7.81 7.41 -3.00
C ILE A 110 -7.06 6.61 -4.07
N ALA A 111 -6.37 7.32 -4.97
CA ALA A 111 -5.59 6.79 -6.08
C ALA A 111 -4.23 7.48 -6.12
N THR A 112 -3.13 6.76 -5.94
CA THR A 112 -1.79 7.34 -5.94
C THR A 112 -0.87 6.61 -6.91
N PRO A 113 0.17 7.26 -7.47
CA PRO A 113 0.99 6.68 -8.54
C PRO A 113 2.15 5.84 -8.00
N HIS A 114 1.86 4.80 -7.21
CA HIS A 114 2.83 3.87 -6.63
C HIS A 114 3.90 4.58 -5.78
N ILE A 115 3.46 5.40 -4.83
CA ILE A 115 4.30 6.23 -3.97
C ILE A 115 4.11 5.96 -2.47
N ALA A 116 3.35 4.92 -2.09
CA ALA A 116 3.07 4.61 -0.69
C ALA A 116 4.36 4.42 0.13
N GLY A 117 5.41 3.84 -0.46
CA GLY A 117 6.74 3.70 0.16
C GLY A 117 7.68 4.90 -0.03
N TYR A 118 7.22 6.02 -0.61
CA TYR A 118 8.08 7.16 -0.97
C TYR A 118 8.18 8.17 0.17
N SER A 119 8.78 7.76 1.29
CA SER A 119 9.15 8.67 2.36
C SER A 119 10.67 8.79 2.51
N ALA A 120 11.14 9.95 2.94
CA ALA A 120 12.55 10.17 3.26
C ALA A 120 12.98 9.28 4.43
N ASP A 121 12.12 9.13 5.42
CA ASP A 121 12.36 8.27 6.60
C ASP A 121 12.50 6.80 6.21
N GLY A 122 11.58 6.28 5.38
CA GLY A 122 11.59 4.90 4.91
C GLY A 122 12.81 4.59 4.05
N LYS A 123 13.16 5.47 3.08
CA LYS A 123 14.35 5.30 2.21
C LYS A 123 15.64 5.31 3.01
N VAL A 124 15.82 6.30 3.88
CA VAL A 124 16.99 6.40 4.75
C VAL A 124 17.13 5.18 5.66
N ASN A 125 16.02 4.70 6.20
CA ASN A 125 16.04 3.49 7.04
C ASN A 125 16.48 2.25 6.23
N ALA A 126 15.98 2.09 5.00
CA ALA A 126 16.40 1.02 4.11
C ALA A 126 17.89 1.11 3.76
N ASP A 127 18.41 2.30 3.44
CA ASP A 127 19.82 2.53 3.16
C ASP A 127 20.70 2.17 4.37
N ASN A 128 20.31 2.60 5.57
CA ASN A 128 21.04 2.27 6.80
C ASN A 128 21.07 0.76 7.07
N MET A 129 19.96 0.05 6.85
CA MET A 129 19.92 -1.41 7.00
C MET A 129 20.85 -2.12 6.01
N VAL A 130 20.91 -1.65 4.76
CA VAL A 130 21.81 -2.21 3.74
C VAL A 130 23.29 -1.93 4.12
N ILE A 131 23.62 -0.72 4.53
CA ILE A 131 24.98 -0.34 4.97
C ILE A 131 25.41 -1.21 6.16
N GLU A 132 24.55 -1.35 7.16
CA GLU A 132 24.83 -2.19 8.32
C GLU A 132 25.09 -3.65 7.92
N ALA A 133 24.25 -4.22 7.06
CA ALA A 133 24.40 -5.58 6.57
C ALA A 133 25.72 -5.78 5.79
N LEU A 134 26.07 -4.83 4.92
CA LEU A 134 27.35 -4.85 4.17
C LEU A 134 28.55 -4.75 5.10
N CYS A 135 28.55 -3.81 6.04
CA CYS A 135 29.65 -3.65 6.99
C CYS A 135 29.84 -4.93 7.81
N LYS A 136 28.75 -5.53 8.28
CA LYS A 136 28.81 -6.82 9.00
C LYS A 136 29.36 -7.95 8.14
N PHE A 137 28.93 -8.04 6.88
CA PHE A 137 29.38 -9.09 5.96
C PHE A 137 30.88 -9.00 5.63
N PHE A 138 31.38 -7.78 5.40
CA PHE A 138 32.79 -7.55 5.05
C PHE A 138 33.70 -7.29 6.24
N GLY A 139 33.21 -7.28 7.48
CA GLY A 139 33.97 -6.96 8.67
C GLY A 139 34.53 -5.52 8.69
N MET A 140 33.75 -4.58 8.13
CA MET A 140 34.08 -3.16 8.03
C MET A 140 33.39 -2.37 9.14
N ASP A 141 34.02 -1.26 9.55
CA ASP A 141 33.37 -0.31 10.45
C ASP A 141 32.20 0.39 9.73
N ASN A 142 31.09 0.58 10.46
CA ASN A 142 29.96 1.32 9.93
C ASN A 142 30.33 2.82 9.81
N PRO A 143 30.20 3.45 8.63
CA PRO A 143 30.58 4.85 8.42
C PRO A 143 29.70 5.86 9.14
N GLY A 144 28.61 5.42 9.72
CA GLY A 144 27.62 6.25 10.43
C GLY A 144 26.20 6.07 9.91
N ILE A 145 25.26 6.69 10.60
CA ILE A 145 23.83 6.63 10.28
C ILE A 145 23.46 7.82 9.40
N ILE A 146 22.86 7.54 8.25
CA ILE A 146 22.24 8.55 7.40
C ILE A 146 20.94 9.02 8.10
N THR A 147 20.69 10.32 8.09
CA THR A 147 19.48 10.91 8.65
C THR A 147 18.63 11.56 7.56
N PRO A 148 17.29 11.49 7.65
CA PRO A 148 16.44 12.16 6.68
C PRO A 148 16.55 13.68 6.78
N PRO A 149 16.17 14.45 5.74
CA PRO A 149 16.14 15.90 5.76
C PRO A 149 15.34 16.43 6.95
N GLN A 150 15.77 17.56 7.50
CA GLN A 150 15.01 18.22 8.56
C GLN A 150 13.69 18.75 8.03
N LEU A 151 12.68 18.78 8.91
CA LEU A 151 11.42 19.46 8.60
C LEU A 151 11.68 20.98 8.43
N PRO A 152 10.83 21.69 7.67
CA PRO A 152 10.95 23.12 7.49
C PRO A 152 11.02 23.86 8.82
N ALA A 153 11.85 24.91 8.88
CA ALA A 153 11.98 25.74 10.07
C ALA A 153 10.59 26.30 10.48
N GLY A 154 10.24 26.14 11.74
CA GLY A 154 8.94 26.58 12.28
C GLY A 154 7.79 25.60 12.09
N PHE A 155 8.01 24.45 11.48
CA PHE A 155 7.00 23.39 11.45
C PHE A 155 6.83 22.78 12.87
N HIS A 156 5.59 22.79 13.36
CA HIS A 156 5.22 22.19 14.63
C HIS A 156 4.21 21.09 14.38
N TYR A 157 4.64 19.84 14.59
CA TYR A 157 3.76 18.68 14.45
C TYR A 157 2.78 18.61 15.63
N ASN A 158 1.49 18.63 15.36
CA ASN A 158 0.43 18.59 16.38
C ASN A 158 -0.02 17.16 16.73
N GLY A 159 0.55 16.15 16.05
CA GLY A 159 0.18 14.73 16.24
C GLY A 159 -0.79 14.21 15.16
N ASP A 160 -1.25 15.04 14.23
CA ASP A 160 -2.07 14.61 13.10
C ASP A 160 -1.16 14.15 11.93
N PRO A 161 -1.16 12.85 11.56
CA PRO A 161 -0.37 12.36 10.42
C PRO A 161 -0.66 13.07 9.11
N LEU A 162 -1.86 13.63 8.92
CA LEU A 162 -2.24 14.36 7.71
C LEU A 162 -1.52 15.70 7.55
N GLU A 163 -0.92 16.24 8.61
CA GLU A 163 -0.04 17.41 8.50
C GLU A 163 1.28 17.10 7.82
N LEU A 164 1.78 15.86 7.99
CA LEU A 164 2.99 15.39 7.32
C LEU A 164 2.70 14.95 5.87
N TYR A 165 1.54 14.34 5.66
CA TYR A 165 1.14 13.83 4.36
C TYR A 165 -0.38 13.68 4.25
N ASN A 166 -0.95 14.30 3.23
CA ASN A 166 -2.35 14.11 2.88
C ASN A 166 -2.46 13.46 1.48
N PRO A 167 -2.81 12.17 1.38
CA PRO A 167 -2.86 11.43 0.12
C PRO A 167 -3.93 11.95 -0.85
N LEU A 168 -4.84 12.78 -0.40
CA LEU A 168 -5.88 13.35 -1.28
C LEU A 168 -5.29 14.30 -2.31
N TYR A 169 -4.16 14.98 -2.02
CA TYR A 169 -3.50 15.85 -3.00
C TYR A 169 -2.95 15.04 -4.18
N ASP A 170 -2.22 13.97 -3.90
CA ASP A 170 -1.67 13.11 -4.95
C ASP A 170 -2.78 12.37 -5.70
N SER A 171 -3.84 11.97 -5.00
CA SER A 171 -5.01 11.35 -5.60
C SER A 171 -5.72 12.29 -6.59
N GLN A 172 -5.89 13.55 -6.24
CA GLN A 172 -6.48 14.55 -7.13
C GLN A 172 -5.60 14.80 -8.35
N LEU A 173 -4.29 14.90 -8.14
CA LEU A 173 -3.32 15.11 -9.23
C LEU A 173 -3.31 13.94 -10.22
N LEU A 174 -3.27 12.70 -9.73
CA LEU A 174 -3.29 11.51 -10.59
C LEU A 174 -4.62 11.40 -11.37
N LYS A 175 -5.75 11.67 -10.73
CA LYS A 175 -7.06 11.67 -11.40
C LYS A 175 -7.19 12.75 -12.46
N ALA A 176 -6.56 13.90 -12.27
CA ALA A 176 -6.55 14.98 -13.23
C ALA A 176 -5.60 14.73 -14.41
N HIS A 177 -4.48 14.06 -14.18
CA HIS A 177 -3.39 13.84 -15.13
C HIS A 177 -2.89 12.38 -15.09
N PRO A 178 -3.72 11.40 -15.47
CA PRO A 178 -3.32 9.99 -15.44
C PRO A 178 -2.18 9.66 -16.43
N GLU A 179 -2.06 10.41 -17.51
CA GLU A 179 -0.98 10.30 -18.50
C GLU A 179 0.41 10.63 -17.91
N ALA A 180 0.45 11.38 -16.83
CA ALA A 180 1.68 11.77 -16.14
C ALA A 180 2.06 10.81 -14.98
N PHE A 181 1.54 9.59 -14.95
CA PHE A 181 1.77 8.61 -13.87
C PHE A 181 3.26 8.45 -13.53
N GLU A 182 4.10 8.14 -14.53
CA GLU A 182 5.54 7.95 -14.33
C GLU A 182 6.26 9.24 -13.93
N GLU A 183 5.83 10.38 -14.46
CA GLU A 183 6.39 11.69 -14.08
C GLU A 183 6.08 12.02 -12.61
N GLN A 184 4.84 11.84 -12.20
CA GLN A 184 4.40 12.06 -10.81
C GLN A 184 5.15 11.14 -9.84
N ARG A 185 5.37 9.89 -10.23
CA ARG A 185 6.13 8.91 -9.45
C ARG A 185 7.62 9.21 -9.44
N GLY A 186 8.23 9.45 -10.62
CA GLY A 186 9.67 9.65 -10.78
C GLY A 186 10.20 10.93 -10.15
N ASN A 187 9.40 11.99 -10.18
CA ASN A 187 9.74 13.31 -9.63
C ASN A 187 9.10 13.55 -8.26
N TYR A 188 8.61 12.49 -7.59
CA TYR A 188 7.92 12.62 -6.33
C TYR A 188 8.80 13.24 -5.25
N HIS A 189 8.32 14.32 -4.62
CA HIS A 189 8.99 14.93 -3.48
C HIS A 189 8.81 14.06 -2.23
N LEU A 190 9.92 13.48 -1.73
CA LEU A 190 9.87 12.55 -0.60
C LEU A 190 9.30 13.23 0.65
N ARG A 191 8.17 12.72 1.12
CA ARG A 191 7.54 13.21 2.34
C ARG A 191 8.26 12.72 3.60
N ARG A 192 8.01 13.38 4.72
CA ARG A 192 8.41 12.90 6.04
C ARG A 192 7.27 12.09 6.66
N GLU A 193 7.62 11.07 7.44
CA GLU A 193 6.67 10.23 8.18
C GLU A 193 6.77 10.44 9.70
N LYS A 194 7.91 10.97 10.15
CA LYS A 194 8.19 11.19 11.57
C LYS A 194 8.80 12.58 11.78
N CYS A 195 8.56 13.14 12.95
CA CYS A 195 9.16 14.38 13.43
C CYS A 195 10.27 14.08 14.42
#